data_cddf1523c69d4f1cccc2637d62b7c54d
#
_entry.id   cddf1523c69d4f1cccc2637d62b7c54d
#
_cell.length_a   1.000
_cell.length_b   1.000
_cell.length_c   1.000
_cell.angle_alpha   90.00
_cell.angle_beta   90.00
_cell.angle_gamma   90.00
#
_symmetry.space_group_name_H-M   'P 1'
#
loop_
_entity.id
_entity.type
_entity.pdbx_description
1 polymer ?
#
loop_
_entity_poly.entity_id
_entity_poly.type
_entity_poly.pdbx_seq_one_letter_code
_entity_poly.pdbx_strand_id
1 'polypeptide(L)'
;RTVRDYATKSKKKIRLEIEGGDTELDKTVTEQLQGPLVHLVRNSMDHGIEDSETRIKNGKDPTGTISLKASQQEGYVIVEIEDDGKGIDSKVIFDLAVRKGFLNETDEINEEDIYKLLFMPGFTTATEVTDVSGRGVGMDTVKRDIEALLGTIEISSELSKGTSTKLKLPLTLAIIEGMMIDVGHQVFTIPLLSVNESLRPVPKQIKKIKNKGELVEIRGEYIPMLRLHERLNIKPRFKEPTEG
;
A
#
# COMPACT_ATOMS: atom_id res chain seq x y z
N ARG A 1 13.81 -20.12 -5.06
CA ARG A 1 14.98 -19.84 -5.90
C ARG A 1 15.62 -18.51 -5.49
N THR A 2 14.88 -17.39 -5.46
CA THR A 2 15.37 -16.05 -5.08
C THR A 2 16.11 -16.03 -3.73
N VAL A 3 15.54 -16.64 -2.68
CA VAL A 3 16.15 -16.69 -1.34
C VAL A 3 17.47 -17.46 -1.36
N ARG A 4 17.52 -18.58 -2.07
CA ARG A 4 18.74 -19.40 -2.17
C ARG A 4 19.85 -18.67 -2.93
N ASP A 5 19.51 -18.03 -4.04
CA ASP A 5 20.46 -17.28 -4.86
C ASP A 5 21.00 -16.05 -4.09
N TYR A 6 20.15 -15.41 -3.26
CA TYR A 6 20.55 -14.30 -2.39
C TYR A 6 21.44 -14.75 -1.23
N ALA A 7 21.05 -15.81 -0.51
CA ALA A 7 21.84 -16.35 0.61
C ALA A 7 23.28 -16.72 0.22
N THR A 8 23.47 -17.11 -1.04
CA THR A 8 24.81 -17.41 -1.57
C THR A 8 25.67 -16.15 -1.77
N LYS A 9 25.04 -14.98 -2.01
CA LYS A 9 25.73 -13.71 -2.28
C LYS A 9 25.91 -12.86 -1.02
N SER A 10 25.02 -13.02 -0.03
CA SER A 10 25.05 -12.29 1.23
C SER A 10 25.72 -13.15 2.31
N LYS A 11 26.34 -12.51 3.30
CA LYS A 11 26.87 -13.20 4.50
C LYS A 11 25.77 -13.64 5.48
N LYS A 12 24.50 -13.60 5.07
CA LYS A 12 23.35 -13.93 5.90
C LYS A 12 22.93 -15.36 5.67
N LYS A 13 22.66 -16.09 6.75
CA LYS A 13 22.03 -17.41 6.69
C LYS A 13 20.53 -17.21 6.82
N ILE A 14 19.77 -17.66 5.82
CA ILE A 14 18.32 -17.44 5.77
C ILE A 14 17.61 -18.75 5.46
N ARG A 15 16.60 -19.07 6.27
CA ARG A 15 15.65 -20.17 6.06
C ARG A 15 14.34 -19.59 5.55
N LEU A 16 13.78 -20.18 4.52
CA LEU A 16 12.43 -19.86 4.04
C LEU A 16 11.50 -21.01 4.43
N GLU A 17 10.44 -20.67 5.13
CA GLU A 17 9.34 -21.58 5.49
C GLU A 17 8.10 -21.17 4.68
N ILE A 18 7.39 -22.17 4.13
CA ILE A 18 6.20 -21.93 3.29
C ILE A 18 5.08 -22.82 3.82
N GLU A 19 3.93 -22.19 4.12
CA GLU A 19 2.72 -22.84 4.58
C GLU A 19 1.55 -22.44 3.67
N GLY A 20 0.56 -23.35 3.51
CA GLY A 20 -0.65 -23.07 2.70
C GLY A 20 -0.40 -23.02 1.20
N GLY A 21 0.59 -23.74 0.69
CA GLY A 21 0.91 -23.78 -0.75
C GLY A 21 -0.18 -24.43 -1.62
N ASP A 22 -1.21 -25.01 -1.02
CA ASP A 22 -2.42 -25.58 -1.64
C ASP A 22 -3.60 -24.59 -1.67
N THR A 23 -3.40 -23.36 -1.21
CA THR A 23 -4.44 -22.33 -1.25
C THR A 23 -4.74 -21.95 -2.70
N GLU A 24 -5.99 -22.16 -3.12
CA GLU A 24 -6.43 -21.83 -4.47
C GLU A 24 -6.54 -20.31 -4.67
N LEU A 25 -5.95 -19.81 -5.75
CA LEU A 25 -5.99 -18.43 -6.17
C LEU A 25 -6.13 -18.36 -7.68
N ASP A 26 -6.85 -17.36 -8.20
CA ASP A 26 -6.95 -17.13 -9.64
C ASP A 26 -5.55 -17.00 -10.27
N LYS A 27 -5.37 -17.57 -11.47
CA LYS A 27 -4.10 -17.58 -12.17
C LYS A 27 -3.57 -16.16 -12.43
N THR A 28 -4.45 -15.24 -12.84
CA THR A 28 -4.09 -13.86 -13.13
C THR A 28 -3.61 -13.15 -11.88
N VAL A 29 -4.30 -13.35 -10.74
CA VAL A 29 -3.91 -12.81 -9.44
C VAL A 29 -2.55 -13.37 -9.02
N THR A 30 -2.34 -14.70 -9.18
CA THR A 30 -1.07 -15.36 -8.86
C THR A 30 0.09 -14.79 -9.67
N GLU A 31 -0.09 -14.58 -10.99
CA GLU A 31 0.92 -14.00 -11.86
C GLU A 31 1.26 -12.55 -11.46
N GLN A 32 0.27 -11.74 -11.10
CA GLN A 32 0.47 -10.35 -10.69
C GLN A 32 1.09 -10.22 -9.28
N LEU A 33 0.82 -11.17 -8.39
CA LEU A 33 1.41 -11.21 -7.05
C LEU A 33 2.89 -11.54 -7.04
N GLN A 34 3.42 -12.19 -8.07
CA GLN A 34 4.80 -12.63 -8.09
C GLN A 34 5.79 -11.47 -7.85
N GLY A 35 5.57 -10.33 -8.50
CA GLY A 35 6.41 -9.14 -8.34
C GLY A 35 6.42 -8.60 -6.90
N PRO A 36 5.24 -8.24 -6.35
CA PRO A 36 5.08 -7.84 -4.96
C PRO A 36 5.71 -8.80 -3.95
N LEU A 37 5.42 -10.11 -4.05
CA LEU A 37 5.98 -11.11 -3.12
C LEU A 37 7.50 -11.18 -3.17
N VAL A 38 8.09 -11.19 -4.36
CA VAL A 38 9.54 -11.19 -4.52
C VAL A 38 10.15 -9.94 -3.89
N HIS A 39 9.50 -8.78 -4.04
CA HIS A 39 9.97 -7.52 -3.45
C HIS A 39 9.91 -7.56 -1.92
N LEU A 40 8.79 -8.00 -1.34
CA LEU A 40 8.62 -8.10 0.11
C LEU A 40 9.63 -9.08 0.74
N VAL A 41 9.79 -10.26 0.16
CA VAL A 41 10.80 -11.23 0.60
C VAL A 41 12.21 -10.65 0.50
N ARG A 42 12.51 -9.89 -0.56
CA ARG A 42 13.80 -9.20 -0.69
C ARG A 42 13.99 -8.15 0.39
N ASN A 43 12.97 -7.37 0.73
CA ASN A 43 13.05 -6.39 1.82
C ASN A 43 13.36 -7.08 3.16
N SER A 44 12.71 -8.19 3.46
CA SER A 44 13.03 -8.98 4.65
C SER A 44 14.48 -9.47 4.64
N MET A 45 15.00 -9.96 3.49
CA MET A 45 16.39 -10.40 3.35
C MET A 45 17.39 -9.25 3.49
N ASP A 46 17.15 -8.13 2.81
CA ASP A 46 18.10 -7.01 2.75
C ASP A 46 18.11 -6.19 4.04
N HIS A 47 16.92 -5.87 4.52
CA HIS A 47 16.71 -4.87 5.57
C HIS A 47 16.19 -5.45 6.89
N GLY A 48 15.46 -6.57 6.85
CA GLY A 48 14.91 -7.25 8.03
C GLY A 48 15.97 -8.08 8.75
N ILE A 49 16.41 -9.17 8.13
CA ILE A 49 17.33 -10.14 8.73
C ILE A 49 18.73 -9.55 8.91
N GLU A 50 19.27 -9.68 10.12
CA GLU A 50 20.64 -9.31 10.48
C GLU A 50 21.64 -10.38 10.00
N ASP A 51 22.92 -10.04 9.94
CA ASP A 51 23.99 -11.03 9.74
C ASP A 51 24.10 -11.97 10.95
N SER A 52 24.67 -13.15 10.72
CA SER A 52 24.75 -14.22 11.75
C SER A 52 25.47 -13.79 13.03
N GLU A 53 26.50 -12.94 12.92
CA GLU A 53 27.25 -12.47 14.10
C GLU A 53 26.41 -11.52 14.95
N THR A 54 25.69 -10.59 14.31
CA THR A 54 24.77 -9.64 14.98
C THR A 54 23.62 -10.41 15.63
N ARG A 55 23.06 -11.44 14.97
CA ARG A 55 21.99 -12.26 15.54
C ARG A 55 22.44 -12.97 16.81
N ILE A 56 23.63 -13.60 16.77
CA ILE A 56 24.18 -14.27 17.96
C ILE A 56 24.41 -13.29 19.12
N LYS A 57 24.95 -12.09 18.85
CA LYS A 57 25.09 -11.04 19.87
C LYS A 57 23.78 -10.61 20.51
N ASN A 58 22.70 -10.65 19.74
CA ASN A 58 21.35 -10.32 20.19
C ASN A 58 20.60 -11.53 20.79
N GLY A 59 21.26 -12.68 20.95
CA GLY A 59 20.66 -13.89 21.53
C GLY A 59 19.71 -14.63 20.60
N LYS A 60 19.77 -14.36 19.28
CA LYS A 60 18.97 -15.03 18.25
C LYS A 60 19.71 -16.21 17.60
N ASP A 61 18.97 -17.10 16.94
CA ASP A 61 19.54 -18.13 16.07
C ASP A 61 20.40 -17.47 14.99
N PRO A 62 21.61 -17.98 14.66
CA PRO A 62 22.46 -17.45 13.59
C PRO A 62 21.81 -17.50 12.20
N THR A 63 20.77 -18.31 12.02
CA THR A 63 19.98 -18.40 10.80
C THR A 63 18.67 -17.63 10.99
N GLY A 64 18.45 -16.58 10.19
CA GLY A 64 17.19 -15.86 10.17
C GLY A 64 16.11 -16.66 9.44
N THR A 65 14.87 -16.50 9.86
CA THR A 65 13.71 -17.17 9.27
C THR A 65 12.82 -16.17 8.57
N ILE A 66 12.43 -16.48 7.34
CA ILE A 66 11.35 -15.78 6.64
C ILE A 66 10.25 -16.81 6.43
N SER A 67 9.05 -16.52 6.91
CA SER A 67 7.86 -17.34 6.76
C SER A 67 6.93 -16.73 5.72
N LEU A 68 6.44 -17.53 4.79
CA LEU A 68 5.42 -17.17 3.82
C LEU A 68 4.22 -18.09 4.05
N LYS A 69 3.12 -17.53 4.52
CA LYS A 69 1.89 -18.25 4.83
C LYS A 69 0.77 -17.78 3.92
N ALA A 70 0.01 -18.73 3.38
CA ALA A 70 -1.22 -18.43 2.66
C ALA A 70 -2.40 -19.15 3.31
N SER A 71 -3.51 -18.45 3.49
CA SER A 71 -4.74 -19.00 4.05
C SER A 71 -5.96 -18.36 3.42
N GLN A 72 -7.09 -19.04 3.48
CA GLN A 72 -8.36 -18.53 3.01
C GLN A 72 -9.25 -18.18 4.19
N GLN A 73 -9.75 -16.95 4.24
CA GLN A 73 -10.62 -16.45 5.31
C GLN A 73 -11.71 -15.56 4.73
N GLU A 74 -12.98 -15.86 5.01
CA GLU A 74 -14.14 -14.99 4.69
C GLU A 74 -14.20 -14.47 3.24
N GLY A 75 -13.84 -15.30 2.26
CA GLY A 75 -13.86 -14.91 0.84
C GLY A 75 -12.62 -14.14 0.38
N TYR A 76 -11.60 -14.09 1.21
CA TYR A 76 -10.28 -13.52 0.91
C TYR A 76 -9.19 -14.57 1.01
N VAL A 77 -8.15 -14.40 0.22
CA VAL A 77 -6.85 -15.05 0.47
C VAL A 77 -5.98 -14.07 1.26
N ILE A 78 -5.49 -14.55 2.38
CA ILE A 78 -4.54 -13.84 3.21
C ILE A 78 -3.15 -14.43 2.91
N VAL A 79 -2.24 -13.59 2.46
CA VAL A 79 -0.82 -13.95 2.30
C VAL A 79 -0.03 -13.13 3.30
N GLU A 80 0.70 -13.81 4.18
CA GLU A 80 1.49 -13.20 5.24
C GLU A 80 2.97 -13.53 5.05
N ILE A 81 3.81 -12.49 5.06
CA ILE A 81 5.26 -12.58 4.97
C ILE A 81 5.80 -12.09 6.31
N GLU A 82 6.42 -12.97 7.07
CA GLU A 82 7.00 -12.67 8.38
C GLU A 82 8.51 -12.91 8.35
N ASP A 83 9.27 -12.03 8.98
CA ASP A 83 10.68 -12.25 9.27
C ASP A 83 10.95 -12.11 10.78
N ASP A 84 11.93 -12.84 11.28
CA ASP A 84 12.43 -12.77 12.66
C ASP A 84 13.63 -11.83 12.80
N GLY A 85 13.67 -10.81 11.93
CA GLY A 85 14.77 -9.85 11.84
C GLY A 85 14.76 -8.78 12.94
N LYS A 86 15.42 -7.66 12.67
CA LYS A 86 15.58 -6.56 13.63
C LYS A 86 14.30 -5.75 13.89
N GLY A 87 13.27 -5.94 13.05
CA GLY A 87 12.09 -5.11 13.04
C GLY A 87 12.33 -3.70 12.48
N ILE A 88 11.31 -2.87 12.54
CA ILE A 88 11.30 -1.49 12.06
C ILE A 88 11.14 -0.58 13.28
N ASP A 89 12.06 0.35 13.48
CA ASP A 89 11.97 1.36 14.53
C ASP A 89 11.02 2.48 14.11
N SER A 90 9.86 2.56 14.75
CA SER A 90 8.82 3.57 14.48
C SER A 90 9.35 5.00 14.69
N LYS A 91 10.28 5.22 15.62
CA LYS A 91 10.91 6.53 15.84
C LYS A 91 11.75 6.96 14.65
N VAL A 92 12.55 6.04 14.09
CA VAL A 92 13.37 6.33 12.91
C VAL A 92 12.49 6.69 11.70
N ILE A 93 11.34 6.02 11.55
CA ILE A 93 10.38 6.36 10.49
C ILE A 93 9.75 7.73 10.74
N PHE A 94 9.35 8.02 11.99
CA PHE A 94 8.79 9.32 12.37
C PHE A 94 9.79 10.46 12.08
N ASP A 95 11.03 10.36 12.55
CA ASP A 95 12.08 11.36 12.33
C ASP A 95 12.36 11.57 10.84
N LEU A 96 12.32 10.51 10.06
CA LEU A 96 12.46 10.58 8.61
C LEU A 96 11.25 11.29 7.96
N ALA A 97 10.04 11.02 8.44
CA ALA A 97 8.82 11.65 7.95
C ALA A 97 8.81 13.16 8.23
N VAL A 98 9.24 13.58 9.42
CA VAL A 98 9.40 14.99 9.76
C VAL A 98 10.43 15.65 8.85
N ARG A 99 11.62 15.06 8.70
CA ARG A 99 12.68 15.60 7.83
C ARG A 99 12.26 15.74 6.37
N LYS A 100 11.39 14.85 5.88
CA LYS A 100 10.86 14.88 4.51
C LYS A 100 9.61 15.74 4.36
N GLY A 101 9.08 16.30 5.44
CA GLY A 101 7.89 17.15 5.44
C GLY A 101 6.55 16.41 5.29
N PHE A 102 6.51 15.11 5.60
CA PHE A 102 5.27 14.34 5.66
C PHE A 102 4.54 14.53 6.99
N LEU A 103 5.27 14.83 8.07
CA LEU A 103 4.76 15.08 9.41
C LEU A 103 5.42 16.31 10.02
N ASN A 104 4.79 16.86 11.07
CA ASN A 104 5.37 17.87 11.94
C ASN A 104 5.88 17.20 13.23
N GLU A 105 6.84 17.82 13.93
CA GLU A 105 7.38 17.29 15.19
C GLU A 105 6.32 17.14 16.29
N THR A 106 5.24 17.91 16.20
CA THR A 106 4.13 17.92 17.16
C THR A 106 2.99 16.97 16.82
N ASP A 107 3.06 16.26 15.69
CA ASP A 107 2.00 15.36 15.28
C ASP A 107 2.01 14.11 16.16
N GLU A 108 0.86 13.82 16.79
CA GLU A 108 0.64 12.57 17.52
C GLU A 108 0.10 11.52 16.53
N ILE A 109 0.89 10.49 16.28
CA ILE A 109 0.55 9.41 15.37
C ILE A 109 0.81 8.06 16.06
N ASN A 110 -0.08 7.09 15.87
CA ASN A 110 0.12 5.73 16.39
C ASN A 110 1.11 4.94 15.50
N GLU A 111 1.65 3.84 16.03
CA GLU A 111 2.66 3.04 15.31
C GLU A 111 2.13 2.44 14.00
N GLU A 112 0.88 2.02 13.95
CA GLU A 112 0.28 1.46 12.74
C GLU A 112 0.23 2.48 11.60
N ASP A 113 -0.12 3.74 11.91
CA ASP A 113 -0.18 4.80 10.93
C ASP A 113 1.22 5.28 10.52
N ILE A 114 2.21 5.21 11.42
CA ILE A 114 3.62 5.45 11.09
C ILE A 114 4.09 4.46 10.03
N TYR A 115 3.79 3.17 10.16
CA TYR A 115 4.20 2.18 9.16
C TYR A 115 3.50 2.36 7.80
N LYS A 116 2.31 2.98 7.75
CA LYS A 116 1.65 3.32 6.49
C LYS A 116 2.44 4.33 5.64
N LEU A 117 3.29 5.14 6.27
CA LEU A 117 4.17 6.08 5.57
C LEU A 117 5.19 5.37 4.67
N LEU A 118 5.58 4.13 4.99
CA LEU A 118 6.48 3.34 4.15
C LEU A 118 5.94 3.11 2.73
N PHE A 119 4.61 3.22 2.56
CA PHE A 119 3.94 3.06 1.28
C PHE A 119 3.70 4.40 0.55
N MET A 120 4.09 5.52 1.13
CA MET A 120 3.90 6.82 0.49
C MET A 120 4.90 7.02 -0.66
N PRO A 121 4.46 7.56 -1.81
CA PRO A 121 5.36 7.86 -2.91
C PRO A 121 6.52 8.75 -2.47
N GLY A 122 7.74 8.35 -2.80
CA GLY A 122 8.95 9.08 -2.42
C GLY A 122 9.40 8.89 -0.97
N PHE A 123 8.66 8.12 -0.17
CA PHE A 123 9.09 7.76 1.18
C PHE A 123 9.98 6.51 1.10
N THR A 124 11.28 6.68 1.10
CA THR A 124 12.26 5.58 1.17
C THR A 124 13.18 5.78 2.36
N THR A 125 13.48 4.71 3.05
CA THR A 125 14.45 4.68 4.14
C THR A 125 15.89 4.52 3.65
N ALA A 126 16.08 4.21 2.35
CA ALA A 126 17.40 4.06 1.75
C ALA A 126 18.04 5.44 1.52
N THR A 127 19.26 5.61 1.97
CA THR A 127 20.10 6.81 1.75
C THR A 127 20.64 6.91 0.33
N GLU A 128 20.67 5.82 -0.41
CA GLU A 128 21.07 5.77 -1.81
C GLU A 128 20.06 4.94 -2.61
N VAL A 129 19.68 5.45 -3.77
CA VAL A 129 18.93 4.68 -4.77
C VAL A 129 19.90 3.68 -5.39
N THR A 130 20.02 2.48 -4.80
CA THR A 130 20.81 1.43 -5.41
C THR A 130 20.06 0.88 -6.61
N ASP A 131 20.63 1.10 -7.77
CA ASP A 131 20.17 0.65 -9.11
C ASP A 131 20.15 -0.89 -9.31
N VAL A 132 20.11 -1.67 -8.23
CA VAL A 132 20.21 -3.13 -8.29
C VAL A 132 18.93 -3.81 -8.79
N SER A 133 17.82 -3.08 -8.91
CA SER A 133 16.53 -3.61 -9.41
C SER A 133 16.08 -3.06 -10.75
N GLY A 134 16.89 -2.33 -11.52
CA GLY A 134 16.54 -1.92 -12.90
C GLY A 134 15.20 -1.21 -13.14
N ARG A 135 14.36 -0.99 -12.13
CA ARG A 135 13.02 -0.37 -12.23
C ARG A 135 12.64 0.53 -11.07
N GLY A 136 13.52 0.82 -10.07
CA GLY A 136 13.18 1.72 -8.97
C GLY A 136 11.92 1.30 -8.19
N VAL A 137 11.73 0.01 -7.93
CA VAL A 137 10.51 -0.50 -7.28
C VAL A 137 10.59 -0.23 -5.79
N GLY A 138 9.73 0.64 -5.29
CA GLY A 138 9.55 0.94 -3.86
C GLY A 138 8.33 0.25 -3.26
N MET A 139 8.12 0.42 -1.95
CA MET A 139 6.93 -0.09 -1.26
C MET A 139 5.63 0.55 -1.76
N ASP A 140 5.68 1.76 -2.29
CA ASP A 140 4.58 2.45 -2.98
C ASP A 140 4.11 1.69 -4.23
N THR A 141 5.05 1.09 -4.97
CA THR A 141 4.71 0.25 -6.12
C THR A 141 4.06 -1.06 -5.67
N VAL A 142 4.59 -1.70 -4.61
CA VAL A 142 3.97 -2.90 -4.03
C VAL A 142 2.53 -2.62 -3.62
N LYS A 143 2.29 -1.52 -2.90
CA LYS A 143 0.93 -1.12 -2.50
C LYS A 143 0.01 -0.94 -3.70
N ARG A 144 0.45 -0.20 -4.71
CA ARG A 144 -0.32 0.04 -5.93
C ARG A 144 -0.65 -1.25 -6.68
N ASP A 145 0.28 -2.19 -6.77
CA ASP A 145 0.07 -3.48 -7.43
C ASP A 145 -0.95 -4.33 -6.66
N ILE A 146 -0.92 -4.31 -5.31
CA ILE A 146 -1.92 -4.98 -4.46
C ILE A 146 -3.29 -4.30 -4.56
N GLU A 147 -3.35 -2.97 -4.55
CA GLU A 147 -4.61 -2.21 -4.73
C GLU A 147 -5.22 -2.43 -6.12
N ALA A 148 -4.39 -2.61 -7.16
CA ALA A 148 -4.88 -2.97 -8.51
C ALA A 148 -5.56 -4.35 -8.55
N LEU A 149 -5.20 -5.24 -7.62
CA LEU A 149 -5.87 -6.53 -7.39
C LEU A 149 -7.07 -6.40 -6.42
N LEU A 150 -7.47 -5.18 -6.07
CA LEU A 150 -8.51 -4.89 -5.06
C LEU A 150 -8.19 -5.47 -3.68
N GLY A 151 -6.90 -5.68 -3.42
CA GLY A 151 -6.38 -6.12 -2.14
C GLY A 151 -5.98 -4.96 -1.24
N THR A 152 -5.67 -5.31 0.00
CA THR A 152 -5.06 -4.40 0.97
C THR A 152 -3.73 -4.95 1.45
N ILE A 153 -2.85 -4.04 1.89
CA ILE A 153 -1.55 -4.37 2.47
C ILE A 153 -1.41 -3.69 3.83
N GLU A 154 -0.98 -4.46 4.82
CA GLU A 154 -0.73 -4.00 6.19
C GLU A 154 0.66 -4.42 6.61
N ILE A 155 1.33 -3.58 7.41
CA ILE A 155 2.62 -3.89 8.04
C ILE A 155 2.47 -3.74 9.54
N SER A 156 2.97 -4.72 10.27
CA SER A 156 3.20 -4.67 11.70
C SER A 156 4.65 -5.06 11.99
N SER A 157 5.27 -4.42 12.96
CA SER A 157 6.65 -4.70 13.30
C SER A 157 6.89 -4.49 14.79
N GLU A 158 7.76 -5.30 15.36
CA GLU A 158 8.25 -5.14 16.72
C GLU A 158 9.77 -5.17 16.71
N LEU A 159 10.36 -4.16 17.34
CA LEU A 159 11.81 -4.00 17.39
C LEU A 159 12.47 -5.25 18.00
N SER A 160 13.50 -5.76 17.35
CA SER A 160 14.23 -6.98 17.70
C SER A 160 13.45 -8.30 17.57
N LYS A 161 12.16 -8.27 17.20
CA LYS A 161 11.37 -9.49 16.96
C LYS A 161 11.14 -9.78 15.49
N GLY A 162 11.00 -8.72 14.66
CA GLY A 162 10.85 -8.84 13.24
C GLY A 162 9.70 -8.02 12.66
N THR A 163 9.34 -8.32 11.42
CA THR A 163 8.30 -7.62 10.67
C THR A 163 7.33 -8.61 10.03
N SER A 164 6.05 -8.33 10.12
CA SER A 164 4.99 -9.03 9.38
C SER A 164 4.35 -8.10 8.37
N THR A 165 4.22 -8.57 7.14
CA THR A 165 3.47 -7.91 6.07
C THR A 165 2.33 -8.81 5.65
N LYS A 166 1.10 -8.33 5.79
CA LYS A 166 -0.13 -9.04 5.47
C LYS A 166 -0.78 -8.47 4.23
N LEU A 167 -1.01 -9.32 3.24
CA LEU A 167 -1.76 -9.03 2.03
C LEU A 167 -3.13 -9.70 2.15
N LYS A 168 -4.20 -8.93 1.96
CA LYS A 168 -5.57 -9.45 1.90
C LYS A 168 -6.10 -9.25 0.49
N LEU A 169 -6.41 -10.34 -0.19
CA LEU A 169 -6.79 -10.38 -1.60
C LEU A 169 -8.16 -11.04 -1.75
N PRO A 170 -9.07 -10.51 -2.58
CA PRO A 170 -10.34 -11.17 -2.82
C PRO A 170 -10.12 -12.49 -3.56
N LEU A 171 -10.83 -13.54 -3.16
CA LEU A 171 -10.71 -14.90 -3.73
C LEU A 171 -11.23 -14.98 -5.16
N THR A 172 -12.23 -14.19 -5.49
CA THR A 172 -12.82 -14.09 -6.81
C THR A 172 -12.33 -12.82 -7.50
N LEU A 173 -12.24 -12.85 -8.81
CA LEU A 173 -12.25 -11.62 -9.61
C LEU A 173 -13.40 -10.77 -9.07
N ALA A 174 -13.07 -9.68 -8.40
CA ALA A 174 -14.04 -8.92 -7.63
C ALA A 174 -15.20 -8.57 -8.56
N ILE A 175 -16.41 -8.98 -8.19
CA ILE A 175 -17.62 -8.33 -8.69
C ILE A 175 -17.51 -6.91 -8.15
N ILE A 176 -17.00 -5.99 -8.96
CA ILE A 176 -16.94 -4.59 -8.61
C ILE A 176 -18.38 -4.09 -8.67
N GLU A 177 -19.00 -3.97 -7.51
CA GLU A 177 -20.22 -3.19 -7.42
C GLU A 177 -19.88 -1.78 -7.85
N GLY A 178 -20.51 -1.33 -8.94
CA GLY A 178 -20.26 -0.02 -9.52
C GLY A 178 -21.51 0.83 -9.51
N MET A 179 -21.35 2.08 -9.12
CA MET A 179 -22.37 3.10 -9.32
C MET A 179 -22.25 3.63 -10.73
N MET A 180 -23.31 3.52 -11.53
CA MET A 180 -23.37 4.14 -12.84
C MET A 180 -23.66 5.64 -12.69
N ILE A 181 -22.86 6.45 -13.36
CA ILE A 181 -23.03 7.91 -13.40
C ILE A 181 -23.13 8.39 -14.84
N ASP A 182 -24.03 9.32 -15.09
CA ASP A 182 -24.14 9.99 -16.38
C ASP A 182 -23.26 11.23 -16.43
N VAL A 183 -22.37 11.31 -17.42
CA VAL A 183 -21.61 12.52 -17.72
C VAL A 183 -21.95 12.95 -19.14
N GLY A 184 -22.80 13.96 -19.25
CA GLY A 184 -23.33 14.38 -20.53
C GLY A 184 -24.20 13.29 -21.17
N HIS A 185 -23.71 12.65 -22.24
CA HIS A 185 -24.40 11.56 -22.94
C HIS A 185 -23.65 10.22 -22.82
N GLN A 186 -22.70 10.13 -21.92
CA GLN A 186 -21.89 8.94 -21.68
C GLN A 186 -22.11 8.43 -20.26
N VAL A 187 -22.19 7.12 -20.12
CA VAL A 187 -22.32 6.44 -18.82
C VAL A 187 -20.95 5.95 -18.39
N PHE A 188 -20.59 6.23 -17.18
CA PHE A 188 -19.35 5.76 -16.52
C PHE A 188 -19.73 4.93 -15.31
N THR A 189 -18.85 4.00 -14.95
CA THR A 189 -18.99 3.21 -13.72
C THR A 189 -17.90 3.61 -12.73
N ILE A 190 -18.30 4.01 -11.53
CA ILE A 190 -17.39 4.28 -10.41
C ILE A 190 -17.47 3.10 -9.45
N PRO A 191 -16.33 2.52 -9.00
CA PRO A 191 -16.35 1.48 -7.97
C PRO A 191 -17.07 1.99 -6.72
N LEU A 192 -18.06 1.24 -6.22
CA LEU A 192 -18.86 1.66 -5.07
C LEU A 192 -18.02 1.86 -3.82
N LEU A 193 -16.95 1.08 -3.65
CA LEU A 193 -15.97 1.22 -2.57
C LEU A 193 -15.21 2.56 -2.58
N SER A 194 -15.18 3.26 -3.72
CA SER A 194 -14.56 4.59 -3.86
C SER A 194 -15.54 5.73 -3.55
N VAL A 195 -16.81 5.42 -3.28
CA VAL A 195 -17.85 6.40 -3.00
C VAL A 195 -18.07 6.48 -1.50
N ASN A 196 -17.65 7.57 -0.89
CA ASN A 196 -17.89 7.81 0.54
C ASN A 196 -19.36 8.21 0.78
N GLU A 197 -19.86 9.15 -0.02
CA GLU A 197 -21.24 9.60 0.03
C GLU A 197 -21.64 10.24 -1.30
N SER A 198 -22.93 10.28 -1.58
CA SER A 198 -23.50 11.01 -2.69
C SER A 198 -24.40 12.11 -2.14
N LEU A 199 -24.17 13.33 -2.60
CA LEU A 199 -24.95 14.48 -2.17
C LEU A 199 -25.22 15.43 -3.36
N ARG A 200 -26.32 16.15 -3.27
CA ARG A 200 -26.63 17.24 -4.20
C ARG A 200 -26.31 18.56 -3.52
N PRO A 201 -25.23 19.26 -3.94
CA PRO A 201 -24.87 20.51 -3.32
C PRO A 201 -25.90 21.62 -3.63
N VAL A 202 -26.12 22.52 -2.69
CA VAL A 202 -26.86 23.73 -2.94
C VAL A 202 -25.92 24.87 -3.34
N PRO A 203 -26.39 25.90 -4.09
CA PRO A 203 -25.53 26.98 -4.59
C PRO A 203 -24.67 27.67 -3.54
N LYS A 204 -25.18 27.78 -2.31
CA LYS A 204 -24.45 28.40 -1.18
C LYS A 204 -23.24 27.61 -0.70
N GLN A 205 -23.23 26.31 -0.95
CA GLN A 205 -22.12 25.42 -0.57
C GLN A 205 -20.96 25.47 -1.55
N ILE A 206 -21.18 25.99 -2.78
CA ILE A 206 -20.14 26.03 -3.81
C ILE A 206 -19.44 27.37 -3.75
N LYS A 207 -18.11 27.35 -3.56
CA LYS A 207 -17.25 28.54 -3.54
C LYS A 207 -16.22 28.47 -4.65
N LYS A 208 -16.14 29.54 -5.45
CA LYS A 208 -15.09 29.70 -6.47
C LYS A 208 -13.91 30.44 -5.88
N ILE A 209 -12.72 29.85 -5.94
CA ILE A 209 -11.49 30.51 -5.54
C ILE A 209 -10.75 30.95 -6.80
N LYS A 210 -10.47 32.26 -6.89
CA LYS A 210 -9.77 32.85 -8.02
C LYS A 210 -8.43 32.12 -8.24
N ASN A 211 -8.25 31.53 -9.41
CA ASN A 211 -7.07 30.74 -9.84
C ASN A 211 -6.82 29.42 -9.08
N LYS A 212 -7.74 28.92 -8.26
CA LYS A 212 -7.58 27.67 -7.49
C LYS A 212 -8.70 26.65 -7.70
N GLY A 213 -9.71 26.97 -8.54
CA GLY A 213 -10.83 26.05 -8.81
C GLY A 213 -12.06 26.28 -7.93
N GLU A 214 -12.90 25.26 -7.84
CA GLU A 214 -14.14 25.27 -7.07
C GLU A 214 -14.00 24.37 -5.83
N LEU A 215 -14.63 24.79 -4.73
CA LEU A 215 -14.75 24.02 -3.49
C LEU A 215 -16.22 23.81 -3.17
N VAL A 216 -16.53 22.69 -2.56
CA VAL A 216 -17.85 22.43 -1.96
C VAL A 216 -17.71 22.32 -0.45
N GLU A 217 -18.61 22.96 0.29
CA GLU A 217 -18.69 22.88 1.74
C GLU A 217 -19.56 21.70 2.15
N ILE A 218 -18.95 20.71 2.81
CA ILE A 218 -19.64 19.51 3.32
C ILE A 218 -19.33 19.42 4.81
N ARG A 219 -20.37 19.45 5.65
CA ARG A 219 -20.26 19.35 7.12
C ARG A 219 -19.26 20.33 7.75
N GLY A 220 -19.11 21.53 7.15
CA GLY A 220 -18.18 22.56 7.63
C GLY A 220 -16.76 22.47 7.08
N GLU A 221 -16.47 21.47 6.27
CA GLU A 221 -15.18 21.31 5.58
C GLU A 221 -15.27 21.72 4.12
N TYR A 222 -14.19 22.27 3.57
CA TYR A 222 -14.09 22.65 2.17
C TYR A 222 -13.32 21.60 1.38
N ILE A 223 -14.02 20.91 0.49
CA ILE A 223 -13.46 19.84 -0.35
C ILE A 223 -13.32 20.35 -1.79
N PRO A 224 -12.17 20.11 -2.45
CA PRO A 224 -11.98 20.44 -3.87
C PRO A 224 -13.03 19.75 -4.74
N MET A 225 -13.69 20.51 -5.61
CA MET A 225 -14.68 19.99 -6.56
C MET A 225 -14.07 19.88 -7.95
N LEU A 226 -14.22 18.71 -8.58
CA LEU A 226 -13.81 18.45 -9.95
C LEU A 226 -15.04 18.25 -10.82
N ARG A 227 -15.11 18.98 -11.93
CA ARG A 227 -16.16 18.80 -12.95
C ARG A 227 -15.73 17.72 -13.92
N LEU A 228 -16.32 16.53 -13.83
CA LEU A 228 -15.93 15.37 -14.67
C LEU A 228 -16.07 15.69 -16.16
N HIS A 229 -17.11 16.38 -16.57
CA HIS A 229 -17.31 16.74 -17.98
C HIS A 229 -16.16 17.61 -18.54
N GLU A 230 -15.57 18.51 -17.74
CA GLU A 230 -14.42 19.30 -18.14
C GLU A 230 -13.17 18.44 -18.27
N ARG A 231 -12.94 17.56 -17.27
CA ARG A 231 -11.78 16.65 -17.26
C ARG A 231 -11.81 15.64 -18.40
N LEU A 232 -12.99 15.16 -18.76
CA LEU A 232 -13.20 14.16 -19.82
C LEU A 232 -13.48 14.81 -21.20
N ASN A 233 -13.53 16.14 -21.25
CA ASN A 233 -13.88 16.91 -22.45
C ASN A 233 -15.22 16.47 -23.08
N ILE A 234 -16.23 16.30 -22.23
CA ILE A 234 -17.58 15.89 -22.62
C ILE A 234 -18.52 17.08 -22.50
N LYS A 235 -19.42 17.24 -23.46
CA LYS A 235 -20.44 18.31 -23.39
C LYS A 235 -21.45 18.01 -22.26
N PRO A 236 -21.58 18.88 -21.24
CA PRO A 236 -22.48 18.62 -20.12
C PRO A 236 -23.94 18.72 -20.51
N ARG A 237 -24.83 17.97 -19.84
CA ARG A 237 -26.29 18.14 -19.93
C ARG A 237 -26.75 19.36 -19.15
N PHE A 238 -26.13 19.61 -18.00
CA PHE A 238 -26.43 20.68 -17.07
C PHE A 238 -25.21 21.60 -16.94
N LYS A 239 -25.44 22.88 -16.73
CA LYS A 239 -24.35 23.87 -16.57
C LYS A 239 -23.94 24.02 -15.12
N GLU A 240 -24.87 23.89 -14.22
CA GLU A 240 -24.62 24.06 -12.79
C GLU A 240 -24.64 22.70 -12.05
N PRO A 241 -23.75 22.48 -11.07
CA PRO A 241 -23.66 21.24 -10.30
C PRO A 241 -24.93 20.93 -9.49
N THR A 242 -25.79 21.92 -9.32
CA THR A 242 -27.05 21.83 -8.57
C THR A 242 -28.23 21.36 -9.43
N GLU A 243 -28.04 21.22 -10.74
CA GLU A 243 -29.09 20.81 -11.69
C GLU A 243 -29.05 19.31 -12.00
N GLY A 244 -27.93 18.64 -11.74
CA GLY A 244 -27.67 17.22 -12.09
C GLY A 244 -27.90 16.23 -10.97
#